data_3856c74848c110c525efa6e04106d287
#
_entry.id   3856c74848c110c525efa6e04106d287
#
_cell.length_a   1.000
_cell.length_b   1.000
_cell.length_c   1.000
_cell.angle_alpha   90.00
_cell.angle_beta   90.00
_cell.angle_gamma   90.00
#
_symmetry.space_group_name_H-M   'P 1'
#
loop_
_entity.id
_entity.type
_entity.pdbx_description
1 polymer ?
#
loop_
_entity_poly.entity_id
_entity_poly.type
_entity_poly.pdbx_seq_one_letter_code
_entity_poly.pdbx_strand_id
1 'polypeptide(L)'
;MSKAMNPHPAWVLATCTAVTFLYSMSLTAVNVSLPQIQGALSATPDQIAWVVTSNLVATAVMTPLTGWLAARLGARRLCFACVGTFAAASAASGLAGSIETLVFWRAVQGAAGAPLVPLSQAIVLASYPRERHGAVISIFGVGAVLGPVVGPVLGGALAEAYDWRAVFYMMVPFAVAALAACWMFIRDRETSQPIRLDWTGFLMLSAALAGLQLMLDRGERAGWFSSVEIVAWAALAALGLYLFIVHTLTSARPFLDPHLLRERNFALGLVLIFVFGMLNFTPMTILPPMLEGIAGYPDSVIGWVLGARGLGTMVGFGLMIYASRFDPRWMIGLGFLLQALAGWELSQLDPGFGVHDVFWPMALQGLGVGLLWVPITMVAFSRLEGERLAEGTAVYHMLRNIGSSVHISLSTVLVVHMTQMSHGELSPNVSRYNESLSLPWVRGPLDLGDQQSLAAIQAEVARQASMIGYLDSFWAFSATALVVLPLILLVRWKR
;
A
#
# COMPACT_ATOMS: atom_id res chain seq x y z
N MET A 1 46.62 -0.96 9.21
CA MET A 1 45.22 -1.18 8.79
C MET A 1 44.32 -0.73 9.94
N SER A 2 43.66 0.42 9.78
CA SER A 2 42.78 1.00 10.79
C SER A 2 41.62 0.04 11.08
N LYS A 3 41.43 -0.31 12.37
CA LYS A 3 40.17 -0.92 12.86
C LYS A 3 39.06 0.06 12.54
N ALA A 4 38.43 -0.08 11.36
CA ALA A 4 37.27 0.72 10.99
C ALA A 4 36.17 0.45 12.02
N MET A 5 35.96 1.41 12.93
CA MET A 5 34.91 1.37 13.96
C MET A 5 33.57 0.97 13.30
N ASN A 6 32.93 -0.07 13.83
CA ASN A 6 31.57 -0.41 13.37
C ASN A 6 30.65 0.79 13.60
N PRO A 7 29.90 1.23 12.59
CA PRO A 7 29.00 2.35 12.78
C PRO A 7 28.01 2.03 13.90
N HIS A 8 27.72 3.05 14.72
CA HIS A 8 26.78 2.86 15.81
C HIS A 8 25.42 2.42 15.24
N PRO A 9 24.77 1.38 15.77
CA PRO A 9 23.52 0.83 15.22
C PRO A 9 22.41 1.88 14.98
N ALA A 10 22.38 2.96 15.76
CA ALA A 10 21.43 4.05 15.59
C ALA A 10 21.56 4.76 14.23
N TRP A 11 22.77 4.92 13.69
CA TRP A 11 22.97 5.50 12.35
C TRP A 11 22.51 4.57 11.24
N VAL A 12 22.66 3.25 11.44
CA VAL A 12 22.12 2.25 10.52
C VAL A 12 20.59 2.34 10.50
N LEU A 13 19.95 2.41 11.67
CA LEU A 13 18.51 2.58 11.81
C LEU A 13 18.04 3.87 11.14
N ALA A 14 18.67 5.01 11.42
CA ALA A 14 18.32 6.29 10.82
C ALA A 14 18.45 6.26 9.29
N THR A 15 19.51 5.64 8.75
CA THR A 15 19.70 5.48 7.29
C THR A 15 18.59 4.64 6.69
N CYS A 16 18.29 3.47 7.26
CA CYS A 16 17.24 2.58 6.76
C CYS A 16 15.85 3.23 6.85
N THR A 17 15.59 3.99 7.91
CA THR A 17 14.35 4.77 8.06
C THR A 17 14.24 5.86 7.00
N ALA A 18 15.33 6.60 6.72
CA ALA A 18 15.35 7.63 5.68
C ALA A 18 15.15 7.06 4.27
N VAL A 19 15.77 5.91 3.97
CA VAL A 19 15.58 5.20 2.69
C VAL A 19 14.12 4.74 2.52
N THR A 20 13.52 4.21 3.59
CA THR A 20 12.11 3.78 3.59
C THR A 20 11.16 4.97 3.44
N PHE A 21 11.44 6.08 4.13
CA PHE A 21 10.71 7.33 4.01
C PHE A 21 10.73 7.85 2.57
N LEU A 22 11.91 7.92 1.95
CA LEU A 22 12.07 8.37 0.55
C LEU A 22 11.19 7.54 -0.41
N TYR A 23 11.27 6.22 -0.31
CA TYR A 23 10.48 5.33 -1.18
C TYR A 23 8.98 5.49 -0.92
N SER A 24 8.56 5.47 0.35
CA SER A 24 7.14 5.58 0.72
C SER A 24 6.54 6.94 0.32
N MET A 25 7.31 8.02 0.42
CA MET A 25 6.93 9.35 -0.04
C MET A 25 6.67 9.38 -1.56
N SER A 26 7.51 8.70 -2.33
CA SER A 26 7.39 8.67 -3.80
C SER A 26 6.13 7.97 -4.30
N LEU A 27 5.58 7.02 -3.53
CA LEU A 27 4.37 6.28 -3.91
C LEU A 27 3.12 7.16 -3.93
N THR A 28 3.08 8.18 -3.09
CA THR A 28 1.89 9.02 -2.91
C THR A 28 2.03 10.43 -3.47
N ALA A 29 3.25 10.96 -3.48
CA ALA A 29 3.50 12.33 -3.95
C ALA A 29 3.08 12.55 -5.42
N VAL A 30 3.29 11.57 -6.28
CA VAL A 30 2.97 11.66 -7.72
C VAL A 30 1.46 11.66 -7.96
N ASN A 31 0.67 11.03 -7.10
CA ASN A 31 -0.78 10.91 -7.29
C ASN A 31 -1.48 12.29 -7.32
N VAL A 32 -0.99 13.24 -6.53
CA VAL A 32 -1.56 14.59 -6.46
C VAL A 32 -1.32 15.38 -7.77
N SER A 33 -0.25 15.09 -8.48
CA SER A 33 0.11 15.79 -9.73
C SER A 33 -0.41 15.11 -11.00
N LEU A 34 -1.10 13.96 -10.91
CA LEU A 34 -1.61 13.23 -12.07
C LEU A 34 -2.49 14.08 -13.00
N PRO A 35 -3.44 14.92 -12.50
CA PRO A 35 -4.24 15.78 -13.39
C PRO A 35 -3.39 16.80 -14.15
N GLN A 36 -2.39 17.40 -13.51
CA GLN A 36 -1.47 18.33 -14.18
C GLN A 36 -0.60 17.61 -15.22
N ILE A 37 -0.09 16.41 -14.91
CA ILE A 37 0.67 15.58 -15.86
C ILE A 37 -0.20 15.25 -17.06
N GLN A 38 -1.45 14.86 -16.84
CA GLN A 38 -2.40 14.53 -17.89
C GLN A 38 -2.60 15.72 -18.85
N GLY A 39 -2.84 16.91 -18.33
CA GLY A 39 -2.98 18.13 -19.12
C GLY A 39 -1.69 18.51 -19.85
N ALA A 40 -0.54 18.50 -19.15
CA ALA A 40 0.74 18.92 -19.70
C ALA A 40 1.28 18.00 -20.81
N LEU A 41 1.01 16.69 -20.72
CA LEU A 41 1.44 15.70 -21.72
C LEU A 41 0.33 15.30 -22.70
N SER A 42 -0.84 15.97 -22.64
CA SER A 42 -2.03 15.70 -23.49
C SER A 42 -2.41 14.20 -23.45
N ALA A 43 -2.29 13.58 -22.27
CA ALA A 43 -2.53 12.16 -22.08
C ALA A 43 -4.01 11.86 -21.88
N THR A 44 -4.47 10.70 -22.36
CA THR A 44 -5.82 10.21 -22.06
C THR A 44 -5.90 9.71 -20.62
N PRO A 45 -7.12 9.61 -20.02
CA PRO A 45 -7.31 9.04 -18.68
C PRO A 45 -6.74 7.62 -18.52
N ASP A 46 -6.71 6.85 -19.60
CA ASP A 46 -6.15 5.51 -19.62
C ASP A 46 -4.61 5.52 -19.64
N GLN A 47 -4.03 6.43 -20.40
CA GLN A 47 -2.58 6.59 -20.46
C GLN A 47 -1.99 7.12 -19.14
N ILE A 48 -2.64 8.08 -18.48
CA ILE A 48 -2.13 8.62 -17.21
C ILE A 48 -2.12 7.57 -16.10
N ALA A 49 -3.05 6.62 -16.10
CA ALA A 49 -3.07 5.53 -15.15
C ALA A 49 -1.78 4.69 -15.19
N TRP A 50 -1.20 4.50 -16.38
CA TRP A 50 0.06 3.76 -16.54
C TRP A 50 1.24 4.36 -15.78
N VAL A 51 1.21 5.64 -15.45
CA VAL A 51 2.24 6.30 -14.62
C VAL A 51 2.30 5.66 -13.23
N VAL A 52 1.18 5.26 -12.68
CA VAL A 52 1.09 4.57 -11.38
C VAL A 52 1.25 3.06 -11.55
N THR A 53 0.49 2.46 -12.47
CA THR A 53 0.46 1.01 -12.74
C THR A 53 1.83 0.46 -13.06
N SER A 54 2.61 1.12 -13.93
CA SER A 54 3.96 0.66 -14.30
C SER A 54 4.92 0.60 -13.11
N ASN A 55 4.82 1.56 -12.20
CA ASN A 55 5.61 1.58 -10.97
C ASN A 55 5.21 0.42 -10.03
N LEU A 56 3.90 0.20 -9.85
CA LEU A 56 3.37 -0.86 -8.99
C LEU A 56 3.73 -2.26 -9.51
N VAL A 57 3.55 -2.49 -10.81
CA VAL A 57 3.90 -3.77 -11.46
C VAL A 57 5.40 -4.04 -11.34
N ALA A 58 6.24 -3.06 -11.67
CA ALA A 58 7.68 -3.19 -11.55
C ALA A 58 8.12 -3.46 -10.09
N THR A 59 7.48 -2.80 -9.12
CA THR A 59 7.70 -3.06 -7.71
C THR A 59 7.29 -4.48 -7.32
N ALA A 60 6.13 -4.95 -7.76
CA ALA A 60 5.63 -6.30 -7.45
C ALA A 60 6.58 -7.38 -7.98
N VAL A 61 7.06 -7.23 -9.22
CA VAL A 61 7.99 -8.16 -9.87
C VAL A 61 9.37 -8.17 -9.21
N MET A 62 9.89 -7.01 -8.82
CA MET A 62 11.26 -6.89 -8.31
C MET A 62 11.38 -7.14 -6.81
N THR A 63 10.30 -7.00 -6.02
CA THR A 63 10.34 -7.21 -4.57
C THR A 63 10.86 -8.61 -4.17
N PRO A 64 10.41 -9.73 -4.76
CA PRO A 64 10.90 -11.06 -4.42
C PRO A 64 12.40 -11.26 -4.71
N LEU A 65 12.94 -10.54 -5.68
CA LEU A 65 14.36 -10.65 -6.07
C LEU A 65 15.32 -10.04 -5.01
N THR A 66 14.79 -9.29 -4.05
CA THR A 66 15.59 -8.57 -3.04
C THR A 66 16.51 -9.49 -2.26
N GLY A 67 16.02 -10.68 -1.84
CA GLY A 67 16.82 -11.64 -1.08
C GLY A 67 18.04 -12.13 -1.85
N TRP A 68 17.84 -12.54 -3.09
CA TRP A 68 18.91 -13.00 -3.97
C TRP A 68 19.90 -11.89 -4.30
N LEU A 69 19.40 -10.67 -4.62
CA LEU A 69 20.26 -9.52 -4.89
C LEU A 69 21.11 -9.16 -3.67
N ALA A 70 20.52 -9.19 -2.46
CA ALA A 70 21.23 -8.91 -1.23
C ALA A 70 22.33 -9.96 -0.93
N ALA A 71 22.06 -11.24 -1.19
CA ALA A 71 23.03 -12.33 -1.03
C ALA A 71 24.17 -12.22 -2.05
N ARG A 72 23.88 -11.81 -3.29
CA ARG A 72 24.88 -11.72 -4.37
C ARG A 72 25.72 -10.45 -4.34
N LEU A 73 25.11 -9.29 -4.13
CA LEU A 73 25.76 -7.97 -4.20
C LEU A 73 26.26 -7.48 -2.85
N GLY A 74 25.68 -8.01 -1.77
CA GLY A 74 25.80 -7.44 -0.43
C GLY A 74 24.81 -6.31 -0.18
N ALA A 75 24.46 -6.12 1.08
CA ALA A 75 23.42 -5.17 1.49
C ALA A 75 23.78 -3.71 1.15
N ARG A 76 25.04 -3.31 1.35
CA ARG A 76 25.53 -1.96 1.07
C ARG A 76 25.48 -1.63 -0.41
N ARG A 77 26.07 -2.50 -1.24
CA ARG A 77 26.13 -2.27 -2.69
C ARG A 77 24.73 -2.26 -3.31
N LEU A 78 23.86 -3.18 -2.86
CA LEU A 78 22.47 -3.23 -3.31
C LEU A 78 21.71 -1.96 -2.92
N CYS A 79 21.79 -1.54 -1.65
CA CYS A 79 21.14 -0.32 -1.18
C CYS A 79 21.62 0.91 -1.97
N PHE A 80 22.94 1.03 -2.16
CA PHE A 80 23.53 2.12 -2.92
C PHE A 80 23.08 2.12 -4.39
N ALA A 81 23.09 0.96 -5.06
CA ALA A 81 22.64 0.83 -6.45
C ALA A 81 21.15 1.16 -6.58
N CYS A 82 20.30 0.63 -5.68
CA CYS A 82 18.87 0.87 -5.70
C CYS A 82 18.52 2.35 -5.46
N VAL A 83 19.10 2.99 -4.44
CA VAL A 83 18.86 4.43 -4.17
C VAL A 83 19.40 5.29 -5.31
N GLY A 84 20.57 4.95 -5.87
CA GLY A 84 21.16 5.68 -7.00
C GLY A 84 20.31 5.59 -8.27
N THR A 85 19.86 4.37 -8.62
CA THR A 85 18.97 4.17 -9.77
C THR A 85 17.62 4.83 -9.54
N PHE A 86 17.08 4.77 -8.33
CA PHE A 86 15.85 5.46 -7.94
C PHE A 86 15.97 6.98 -8.12
N ALA A 87 17.08 7.58 -7.67
CA ALA A 87 17.36 9.01 -7.83
C ALA A 87 17.45 9.40 -9.32
N ALA A 88 18.20 8.62 -10.11
CA ALA A 88 18.34 8.86 -11.53
C ALA A 88 17.00 8.71 -12.27
N ALA A 89 16.21 7.69 -11.96
CA ALA A 89 14.88 7.50 -12.53
C ALA A 89 13.91 8.61 -12.13
N SER A 90 13.99 9.11 -10.87
CA SER A 90 13.21 10.26 -10.42
C SER A 90 13.57 11.53 -11.21
N ALA A 91 14.86 11.83 -11.35
CA ALA A 91 15.31 12.97 -12.15
C ALA A 91 14.89 12.86 -13.63
N ALA A 92 15.02 11.66 -14.21
CA ALA A 92 14.63 11.39 -15.60
C ALA A 92 13.09 11.47 -15.79
N SER A 93 12.30 11.07 -14.79
CA SER A 93 10.83 11.28 -14.79
C SER A 93 10.47 12.75 -14.85
N GLY A 94 11.18 13.63 -14.12
CA GLY A 94 11.00 15.07 -14.19
C GLY A 94 11.42 15.70 -15.54
N LEU A 95 12.31 15.03 -16.28
CA LEU A 95 12.74 15.45 -17.64
C LEU A 95 11.85 14.87 -18.76
N ALA A 96 10.86 14.03 -18.43
CA ALA A 96 10.03 13.40 -19.45
C ALA A 96 9.25 14.40 -20.30
N GLY A 97 9.36 14.27 -21.60
CA GLY A 97 8.63 15.07 -22.60
C GLY A 97 7.41 14.36 -23.20
N SER A 98 7.21 13.08 -22.92
CA SER A 98 6.05 12.30 -23.35
C SER A 98 5.59 11.35 -22.25
N ILE A 99 4.34 10.88 -22.36
CA ILE A 99 3.75 9.96 -21.39
C ILE A 99 4.48 8.61 -21.39
N GLU A 100 4.90 8.11 -22.56
CA GLU A 100 5.62 6.84 -22.70
C GLU A 100 6.97 6.90 -21.98
N THR A 101 7.70 8.01 -22.15
CA THR A 101 8.98 8.24 -21.46
C THR A 101 8.78 8.30 -19.95
N LEU A 102 7.73 8.95 -19.50
CA LEU A 102 7.40 9.01 -18.08
C LEU A 102 7.06 7.61 -17.52
N VAL A 103 6.20 6.86 -18.19
CA VAL A 103 5.82 5.48 -17.82
C VAL A 103 7.05 4.58 -17.74
N PHE A 104 7.96 4.66 -18.71
CA PHE A 104 9.22 3.91 -18.67
C PHE A 104 10.05 4.22 -17.43
N TRP A 105 10.29 5.50 -17.14
CA TRP A 105 11.09 5.89 -15.97
C TRP A 105 10.39 5.56 -14.66
N ARG A 106 9.07 5.60 -14.62
CA ARG A 106 8.28 5.14 -13.48
C ARG A 106 8.43 3.63 -13.24
N ALA A 107 8.49 2.82 -14.29
CA ALA A 107 8.79 1.40 -14.16
C ALA A 107 10.21 1.16 -13.62
N VAL A 108 11.22 1.89 -14.11
CA VAL A 108 12.59 1.82 -13.59
C VAL A 108 12.65 2.27 -12.13
N GLN A 109 11.94 3.34 -11.76
CA GLN A 109 11.86 3.85 -10.40
C GLN A 109 11.21 2.81 -9.46
N GLY A 110 10.12 2.16 -9.89
CA GLY A 110 9.46 1.09 -9.14
C GLY A 110 10.37 -0.13 -8.94
N ALA A 111 11.05 -0.56 -9.99
CA ALA A 111 12.01 -1.67 -9.93
C ALA A 111 13.17 -1.39 -8.97
N ALA A 112 13.73 -0.17 -9.01
CA ALA A 112 14.80 0.25 -8.12
C ALA A 112 14.31 0.47 -6.68
N GLY A 113 13.08 0.93 -6.49
CA GLY A 113 12.46 1.16 -5.19
C GLY A 113 12.05 -0.12 -4.47
N ALA A 114 11.72 -1.17 -5.21
CA ALA A 114 11.19 -2.43 -4.67
C ALA A 114 12.04 -3.05 -3.57
N PRO A 115 13.38 -3.13 -3.66
CA PRO A 115 14.21 -3.70 -2.62
C PRO A 115 14.38 -2.80 -1.39
N LEU A 116 14.11 -1.51 -1.48
CA LEU A 116 14.51 -0.53 -0.44
C LEU A 116 13.87 -0.82 0.93
N VAL A 117 12.58 -1.16 0.97
CA VAL A 117 11.88 -1.43 2.24
C VAL A 117 12.27 -2.80 2.82
N PRO A 118 12.16 -3.93 2.09
CA PRO A 118 12.52 -5.23 2.63
C PRO A 118 14.02 -5.33 3.00
N LEU A 119 14.90 -4.75 2.18
CA LEU A 119 16.34 -4.71 2.47
C LEU A 119 16.62 -3.88 3.73
N SER A 120 16.04 -2.69 3.86
CA SER A 120 16.19 -1.84 5.03
C SER A 120 15.70 -2.53 6.30
N GLN A 121 14.55 -3.20 6.24
CA GLN A 121 14.01 -3.96 7.36
C GLN A 121 14.94 -5.13 7.75
N ALA A 122 15.46 -5.86 6.78
CA ALA A 122 16.41 -6.95 7.02
C ALA A 122 17.71 -6.44 7.67
N ILE A 123 18.26 -5.32 7.20
CA ILE A 123 19.46 -4.69 7.77
C ILE A 123 19.22 -4.27 9.23
N VAL A 124 18.06 -3.65 9.49
CA VAL A 124 17.68 -3.20 10.83
C VAL A 124 17.56 -4.39 11.78
N LEU A 125 16.79 -5.42 11.41
CA LEU A 125 16.63 -6.63 12.23
C LEU A 125 17.96 -7.35 12.48
N ALA A 126 18.86 -7.38 11.49
CA ALA A 126 20.17 -7.99 11.63
C ALA A 126 21.18 -7.17 12.46
N SER A 127 20.91 -5.87 12.67
CA SER A 127 21.82 -4.94 13.37
C SER A 127 21.53 -4.83 14.87
N TYR A 128 20.40 -5.36 15.34
CA TYR A 128 19.99 -5.26 16.73
C TYR A 128 19.65 -6.63 17.32
N PRO A 129 19.86 -6.83 18.65
CA PRO A 129 19.43 -8.06 19.32
C PRO A 129 17.90 -8.17 19.34
N ARG A 130 17.41 -9.41 19.40
CA ARG A 130 15.97 -9.73 19.28
C ARG A 130 15.10 -9.00 20.30
N GLU A 131 15.62 -8.79 21.52
CA GLU A 131 14.93 -8.10 22.61
C GLU A 131 14.58 -6.64 22.26
N ARG A 132 15.32 -6.03 21.32
CA ARG A 132 15.12 -4.66 20.87
C ARG A 132 14.36 -4.55 19.55
N HIS A 133 14.05 -5.66 18.88
CA HIS A 133 13.37 -5.64 17.57
C HIS A 133 12.06 -4.85 17.60
N GLY A 134 11.25 -4.99 18.66
CA GLY A 134 10.00 -4.24 18.78
C GLY A 134 10.19 -2.72 18.73
N ALA A 135 11.08 -2.19 19.56
CA ALA A 135 11.37 -0.75 19.61
C ALA A 135 12.00 -0.24 18.31
N VAL A 136 12.92 -1.02 17.74
CA VAL A 136 13.65 -0.64 16.52
C VAL A 136 12.73 -0.64 15.30
N ILE A 137 11.86 -1.65 15.17
CA ILE A 137 10.86 -1.72 14.09
C ILE A 137 9.79 -0.64 14.26
N SER A 138 9.46 -0.24 15.50
CA SER A 138 8.57 0.91 15.74
C SER A 138 9.16 2.20 15.17
N ILE A 139 10.44 2.49 15.45
CA ILE A 139 11.14 3.68 14.93
C ILE A 139 11.25 3.61 13.39
N PHE A 140 11.61 2.44 12.85
CA PHE A 140 11.67 2.20 11.40
C PHE A 140 10.31 2.43 10.73
N GLY A 141 9.22 1.97 11.36
CA GLY A 141 7.86 2.12 10.87
C GLY A 141 7.40 3.57 10.77
N VAL A 142 7.90 4.46 11.65
CA VAL A 142 7.63 5.91 11.56
C VAL A 142 8.03 6.46 10.18
N GLY A 143 9.21 6.07 9.68
CA GLY A 143 9.64 6.49 8.33
C GLY A 143 8.71 5.99 7.22
N ALA A 144 8.24 4.74 7.34
CA ALA A 144 7.32 4.17 6.36
C ALA A 144 5.96 4.88 6.31
N VAL A 145 5.50 5.45 7.43
CA VAL A 145 4.20 6.14 7.55
C VAL A 145 4.31 7.63 7.26
N LEU A 146 5.40 8.27 7.68
CA LEU A 146 5.60 9.69 7.39
C LEU A 146 5.69 9.97 5.88
N GLY A 147 6.28 9.04 5.09
CA GLY A 147 6.39 9.18 3.65
C GLY A 147 5.04 9.46 2.96
N PRO A 148 4.06 8.57 3.08
CA PRO A 148 2.74 8.75 2.47
C PRO A 148 1.96 9.98 2.98
N VAL A 149 2.25 10.48 4.17
CA VAL A 149 1.61 11.71 4.71
C VAL A 149 2.29 12.97 4.16
N VAL A 150 3.62 12.98 4.15
CA VAL A 150 4.41 14.15 3.71
C VAL A 150 4.41 14.27 2.19
N GLY A 151 4.37 13.14 1.47
CA GLY A 151 4.42 13.08 0.01
C GLY A 151 3.38 13.96 -0.68
N PRO A 152 2.08 13.76 -0.44
CA PRO A 152 1.04 14.58 -1.04
C PRO A 152 1.12 16.06 -0.66
N VAL A 153 1.44 16.37 0.60
CA VAL A 153 1.55 17.75 1.08
C VAL A 153 2.68 18.50 0.36
N LEU A 154 3.89 17.94 0.36
CA LEU A 154 5.03 18.55 -0.34
C LEU A 154 4.86 18.49 -1.86
N GLY A 155 4.37 17.35 -2.37
CA GLY A 155 4.13 17.13 -3.81
C GLY A 155 3.11 18.12 -4.35
N GLY A 156 1.98 18.30 -3.68
CA GLY A 156 0.93 19.25 -4.05
C GLY A 156 1.43 20.68 -4.01
N ALA A 157 2.08 21.10 -2.92
CA ALA A 157 2.63 22.45 -2.78
C ALA A 157 3.67 22.77 -3.87
N LEU A 158 4.54 21.81 -4.21
CA LEU A 158 5.54 21.99 -5.27
C LEU A 158 4.93 21.99 -6.67
N ALA A 159 3.94 21.12 -6.91
CA ALA A 159 3.23 21.09 -8.19
C ALA A 159 2.44 22.37 -8.46
N GLU A 160 1.86 22.98 -7.41
CA GLU A 160 1.15 24.26 -7.50
C GLU A 160 2.11 25.44 -7.65
N ALA A 161 3.23 25.47 -6.90
CA ALA A 161 4.18 26.57 -6.91
C ALA A 161 5.05 26.63 -8.18
N TYR A 162 5.34 25.49 -8.79
CA TYR A 162 6.24 25.39 -9.96
C TYR A 162 5.54 24.65 -11.11
N ASP A 163 5.66 23.34 -11.15
CA ASP A 163 4.96 22.43 -12.05
C ASP A 163 5.03 20.98 -11.51
N TRP A 164 4.37 20.04 -12.18
CA TRP A 164 4.37 18.63 -11.80
C TRP A 164 5.77 17.98 -11.77
N ARG A 165 6.75 18.50 -12.55
CA ARG A 165 8.12 17.99 -12.60
C ARG A 165 8.84 18.18 -11.27
N ALA A 166 8.50 19.24 -10.53
CA ALA A 166 9.08 19.53 -9.23
C ALA A 166 8.84 18.39 -8.22
N VAL A 167 7.72 17.65 -8.36
CA VAL A 167 7.40 16.48 -7.54
C VAL A 167 8.44 15.38 -7.68
N PHE A 168 8.97 15.18 -8.87
CA PHE A 168 10.04 14.20 -9.11
C PHE A 168 11.41 14.72 -8.66
N TYR A 169 11.69 16.00 -8.89
CA TYR A 169 12.96 16.60 -8.49
C TYR A 169 13.11 16.71 -6.98
N MET A 170 12.02 16.87 -6.22
CA MET A 170 12.11 16.88 -4.75
C MET A 170 12.65 15.58 -4.16
N MET A 171 12.48 14.44 -4.87
CA MET A 171 13.02 13.15 -4.41
C MET A 171 14.55 13.11 -4.47
N VAL A 172 15.16 13.85 -5.39
CA VAL A 172 16.62 13.81 -5.66
C VAL A 172 17.46 14.22 -4.46
N PRO A 173 17.22 15.35 -3.78
CA PRO A 173 18.02 15.73 -2.61
C PRO A 173 17.90 14.73 -1.46
N PHE A 174 16.70 14.17 -1.22
CA PHE A 174 16.54 13.13 -0.22
C PHE A 174 17.27 11.83 -0.61
N ALA A 175 17.27 11.46 -1.89
CA ALA A 175 17.99 10.31 -2.39
C ALA A 175 19.51 10.49 -2.30
N VAL A 176 20.03 11.69 -2.60
CA VAL A 176 21.46 12.01 -2.44
C VAL A 176 21.88 11.91 -0.97
N ALA A 177 21.07 12.46 -0.06
CA ALA A 177 21.34 12.32 1.38
C ALA A 177 21.31 10.85 1.82
N ALA A 178 20.32 10.06 1.33
CA ALA A 178 20.24 8.64 1.61
C ALA A 178 21.43 7.85 1.02
N LEU A 179 21.91 8.18 -0.17
CA LEU A 179 23.12 7.61 -0.78
C LEU A 179 24.35 7.86 0.09
N ALA A 180 24.56 9.09 0.54
CA ALA A 180 25.66 9.44 1.42
C ALA A 180 25.59 8.65 2.73
N ALA A 181 24.40 8.55 3.33
CA ALA A 181 24.17 7.80 4.55
C ALA A 181 24.40 6.28 4.35
N CYS A 182 23.92 5.70 3.24
CA CYS A 182 24.17 4.29 2.89
C CYS A 182 25.67 4.02 2.75
N TRP A 183 26.39 4.93 2.10
CA TRP A 183 27.83 4.80 1.95
C TRP A 183 28.60 4.86 3.28
N MET A 184 28.18 5.71 4.19
CA MET A 184 28.83 5.94 5.47
C MET A 184 28.51 4.88 6.52
N PHE A 185 27.25 4.44 6.59
CA PHE A 185 26.74 3.69 7.74
C PHE A 185 26.31 2.25 7.44
N ILE A 186 26.06 1.87 6.18
CA ILE A 186 25.76 0.48 5.84
C ILE A 186 27.07 -0.22 5.46
N ARG A 187 27.30 -1.40 6.02
CA ARG A 187 28.45 -2.25 5.70
C ARG A 187 27.99 -3.58 5.16
N ASP A 188 28.75 -4.11 4.20
CA ASP A 188 28.57 -5.49 3.78
C ASP A 188 29.07 -6.41 4.90
N ARG A 189 28.27 -7.39 5.26
CA ARG A 189 28.75 -8.59 5.94
C ARG A 189 29.46 -9.43 4.89
N GLU A 190 30.44 -10.24 5.31
CA GLU A 190 31.12 -11.15 4.40
C GLU A 190 30.09 -11.90 3.55
N THR A 191 30.17 -11.72 2.24
CA THR A 191 29.21 -12.31 1.31
C THR A 191 29.45 -13.80 1.26
N SER A 192 28.45 -14.59 1.56
CA SER A 192 28.41 -16.01 1.29
C SER A 192 28.59 -16.32 -0.20
N GLN A 193 28.86 -17.57 -0.52
CA GLN A 193 29.14 -18.05 -1.88
C GLN A 193 28.09 -17.57 -2.90
N PRO A 194 28.46 -17.29 -4.16
CA PRO A 194 27.56 -16.79 -5.17
C PRO A 194 26.42 -17.79 -5.44
N ILE A 195 25.22 -17.44 -4.98
CA ILE A 195 24.02 -18.23 -5.20
C ILE A 195 23.57 -18.04 -6.66
N ARG A 196 23.38 -19.12 -7.40
CA ARG A 196 22.82 -19.06 -8.76
C ARG A 196 21.35 -18.71 -8.68
N LEU A 197 20.92 -17.76 -9.52
CA LEU A 197 19.51 -17.40 -9.65
C LEU A 197 18.78 -18.52 -10.41
N ASP A 198 17.69 -18.96 -9.84
CA ASP A 198 16.69 -19.76 -10.55
C ASP A 198 15.84 -18.84 -11.44
N TRP A 199 16.35 -18.63 -12.69
CA TRP A 199 15.66 -17.79 -13.67
C TRP A 199 14.27 -18.30 -14.01
N THR A 200 14.09 -19.61 -14.05
CA THR A 200 12.80 -20.22 -14.39
C THR A 200 11.76 -19.91 -13.32
N GLY A 201 12.07 -20.17 -12.06
CA GLY A 201 11.19 -19.84 -10.94
C GLY A 201 10.91 -18.35 -10.84
N PHE A 202 11.94 -17.50 -11.01
CA PHE A 202 11.79 -16.06 -11.00
C PHE A 202 10.86 -15.54 -12.10
N LEU A 203 11.03 -15.99 -13.34
CA LEU A 203 10.19 -15.55 -14.47
C LEU A 203 8.73 -16.00 -14.32
N MET A 204 8.51 -17.23 -13.82
CA MET A 204 7.15 -17.73 -13.56
C MET A 204 6.45 -16.92 -12.47
N LEU A 205 7.15 -16.63 -11.37
CA LEU A 205 6.62 -15.79 -10.29
C LEU A 205 6.39 -14.35 -10.79
N SER A 206 7.32 -13.81 -11.60
CA SER A 206 7.17 -12.47 -12.17
C SER A 206 5.95 -12.36 -13.09
N ALA A 207 5.72 -13.37 -13.94
CA ALA A 207 4.53 -13.44 -14.78
C ALA A 207 3.25 -13.53 -13.94
N ALA A 208 3.25 -14.33 -12.87
CA ALA A 208 2.14 -14.42 -11.94
C ALA A 208 1.82 -13.08 -11.27
N LEU A 209 2.84 -12.41 -10.74
CA LEU A 209 2.69 -11.13 -10.04
C LEU A 209 2.28 -9.99 -10.98
N ALA A 210 2.91 -9.91 -12.17
CA ALA A 210 2.58 -8.91 -13.17
C ALA A 210 1.15 -9.09 -13.68
N GLY A 211 0.77 -10.32 -14.03
CA GLY A 211 -0.59 -10.63 -14.46
C GLY A 211 -1.63 -10.32 -13.40
N LEU A 212 -1.38 -10.71 -12.14
CA LEU A 212 -2.26 -10.42 -11.02
C LEU A 212 -2.39 -8.91 -10.78
N GLN A 213 -1.28 -8.19 -10.75
CA GLN A 213 -1.27 -6.74 -10.50
C GLN A 213 -2.00 -5.98 -11.62
N LEU A 214 -1.77 -6.33 -12.89
CA LEU A 214 -2.44 -5.72 -14.03
C LEU A 214 -3.94 -6.04 -14.05
N MET A 215 -4.31 -7.29 -13.74
CA MET A 215 -5.72 -7.69 -13.63
C MET A 215 -6.44 -6.87 -12.54
N LEU A 216 -5.84 -6.73 -11.35
CA LEU A 216 -6.46 -6.01 -10.24
C LEU A 216 -6.52 -4.50 -10.45
N ASP A 217 -5.49 -3.91 -11.05
CA ASP A 217 -5.39 -2.46 -11.23
C ASP A 217 -6.27 -1.95 -12.38
N ARG A 218 -6.39 -2.74 -13.47
CA ARG A 218 -7.15 -2.37 -14.67
C ARG A 218 -8.55 -2.99 -14.74
N GLY A 219 -8.84 -3.96 -13.87
CA GLY A 219 -10.06 -4.77 -13.92
C GLY A 219 -11.33 -3.94 -13.99
N GLU A 220 -11.49 -2.99 -13.08
CA GLU A 220 -12.69 -2.14 -13.01
C GLU A 220 -12.85 -1.27 -14.27
N ARG A 221 -11.77 -0.64 -14.73
CA ARG A 221 -11.82 0.25 -15.91
C ARG A 221 -12.10 -0.51 -17.20
N ALA A 222 -11.62 -1.74 -17.31
CA ALA A 222 -11.76 -2.56 -18.51
C ALA A 222 -13.04 -3.44 -18.49
N GLY A 223 -13.85 -3.38 -17.44
CA GLY A 223 -15.07 -4.18 -17.30
C GLY A 223 -14.81 -5.65 -16.93
N TRP A 224 -13.73 -5.91 -16.17
CA TRP A 224 -13.37 -7.24 -15.67
C TRP A 224 -13.33 -8.33 -16.75
N PHE A 225 -13.91 -9.48 -16.49
CA PHE A 225 -13.88 -10.65 -17.39
C PHE A 225 -14.69 -10.50 -18.67
N SER A 226 -15.36 -9.37 -18.90
CA SER A 226 -15.93 -9.03 -20.20
C SER A 226 -14.85 -8.56 -21.20
N SER A 227 -13.66 -8.17 -20.71
CA SER A 227 -12.53 -7.73 -21.51
C SER A 227 -11.54 -8.86 -21.76
N VAL A 228 -11.16 -9.04 -23.04
CA VAL A 228 -10.12 -10.00 -23.43
C VAL A 228 -8.79 -9.66 -22.78
N GLU A 229 -8.48 -8.38 -22.58
CA GLU A 229 -7.28 -7.91 -21.88
C GLU A 229 -7.21 -8.49 -20.46
N ILE A 230 -8.28 -8.36 -19.67
CA ILE A 230 -8.32 -8.84 -18.28
C ILE A 230 -8.28 -10.36 -18.21
N VAL A 231 -8.99 -11.04 -19.12
CA VAL A 231 -8.90 -12.51 -19.23
C VAL A 231 -7.47 -12.97 -19.52
N ALA A 232 -6.74 -12.28 -20.41
CA ALA A 232 -5.35 -12.58 -20.69
C ALA A 232 -4.44 -12.38 -19.47
N TRP A 233 -4.61 -11.29 -18.72
CA TRP A 233 -3.86 -11.06 -17.47
C TRP A 233 -4.19 -12.08 -16.39
N ALA A 234 -5.46 -12.44 -16.24
CA ALA A 234 -5.90 -13.49 -15.32
C ALA A 234 -5.30 -14.85 -15.69
N ALA A 235 -5.31 -15.21 -16.98
CA ALA A 235 -4.69 -16.44 -17.48
C ALA A 235 -3.16 -16.45 -17.24
N LEU A 236 -2.49 -15.32 -17.50
CA LEU A 236 -1.06 -15.17 -17.22
C LEU A 236 -0.77 -15.32 -15.72
N ALA A 237 -1.59 -14.70 -14.85
CA ALA A 237 -1.45 -14.83 -13.41
C ALA A 237 -1.63 -16.26 -12.93
N ALA A 238 -2.71 -16.94 -13.37
CA ALA A 238 -3.02 -18.30 -12.99
C ALA A 238 -1.98 -19.31 -13.50
N LEU A 239 -1.61 -19.21 -14.76
CA LEU A 239 -0.61 -20.08 -15.37
C LEU A 239 0.78 -19.86 -14.76
N GLY A 240 1.19 -18.60 -14.60
CA GLY A 240 2.46 -18.24 -13.96
C GLY A 240 2.56 -18.78 -12.54
N LEU A 241 1.50 -18.63 -11.75
CA LEU A 241 1.43 -19.14 -10.38
C LEU A 241 1.46 -20.68 -10.34
N TYR A 242 0.69 -21.36 -11.20
CA TYR A 242 0.68 -22.81 -11.31
C TYR A 242 2.08 -23.35 -11.66
N LEU A 243 2.69 -22.80 -12.69
CA LEU A 243 4.03 -23.21 -13.11
C LEU A 243 5.08 -22.92 -12.03
N PHE A 244 4.98 -21.76 -11.34
CA PHE A 244 5.86 -21.44 -10.23
C PHE A 244 5.74 -22.44 -9.09
N ILE A 245 4.53 -22.83 -8.68
CA ILE A 245 4.30 -23.82 -7.63
C ILE A 245 4.88 -25.17 -8.02
N VAL A 246 4.58 -25.65 -9.23
CA VAL A 246 5.09 -26.93 -9.74
C VAL A 246 6.62 -26.92 -9.77
N HIS A 247 7.22 -25.84 -10.33
CA HIS A 247 8.67 -25.69 -10.39
C HIS A 247 9.31 -25.65 -9.00
N THR A 248 8.74 -24.89 -8.06
CA THR A 248 9.23 -24.79 -6.67
C THR A 248 9.22 -26.13 -5.95
N LEU A 249 8.21 -26.98 -6.21
CA LEU A 249 8.08 -28.29 -5.57
C LEU A 249 8.99 -29.35 -6.20
N THR A 250 9.38 -29.16 -7.47
CA THR A 250 10.20 -30.15 -8.24
C THR A 250 11.66 -29.77 -8.35
N SER A 251 12.00 -28.49 -8.19
CA SER A 251 13.36 -27.99 -8.33
C SER A 251 14.22 -28.31 -7.10
N ALA A 252 15.46 -28.73 -7.32
CA ALA A 252 16.43 -28.94 -6.25
C ALA A 252 16.89 -27.64 -5.56
N ARG A 253 16.77 -26.50 -6.24
CA ARG A 253 17.15 -25.16 -5.73
C ARG A 253 16.15 -24.13 -6.25
N PRO A 254 14.95 -24.10 -5.67
CA PRO A 254 13.90 -23.19 -6.11
C PRO A 254 14.25 -21.74 -5.80
N PHE A 255 13.63 -20.80 -6.54
CA PHE A 255 13.81 -19.37 -6.37
C PHE A 255 13.44 -18.87 -4.95
N LEU A 256 12.36 -19.39 -4.39
CA LEU A 256 11.99 -19.19 -2.98
C LEU A 256 12.02 -20.55 -2.25
N ASP A 257 12.69 -20.57 -1.10
CA ASP A 257 12.80 -21.81 -0.31
C ASP A 257 11.45 -22.14 0.35
N PRO A 258 10.75 -23.22 -0.08
CA PRO A 258 9.48 -23.60 0.52
C PRO A 258 9.60 -24.05 2.00
N HIS A 259 10.82 -24.35 2.46
CA HIS A 259 11.05 -24.67 3.86
C HIS A 259 10.81 -23.47 4.79
N LEU A 260 10.86 -22.23 4.28
CA LEU A 260 10.45 -21.05 5.05
C LEU A 260 9.01 -21.15 5.54
N LEU A 261 8.12 -21.75 4.74
CA LEU A 261 6.70 -21.92 5.08
C LEU A 261 6.46 -23.03 6.12
N ARG A 262 7.44 -23.91 6.36
CA ARG A 262 7.36 -24.92 7.43
C ARG A 262 7.54 -24.32 8.81
N GLU A 263 8.18 -23.15 8.91
CA GLU A 263 8.25 -22.40 10.15
C GLU A 263 6.88 -21.78 10.46
N ARG A 264 6.21 -22.33 11.49
CA ARG A 264 4.82 -21.99 11.81
C ARG A 264 4.58 -20.50 12.05
N ASN A 265 5.47 -19.83 12.80
CA ASN A 265 5.30 -18.42 13.11
C ASN A 265 5.51 -17.54 11.87
N PHE A 266 6.44 -17.95 10.99
CA PHE A 266 6.62 -17.25 9.70
C PHE A 266 5.40 -17.42 8.81
N ALA A 267 4.90 -18.63 8.61
CA ALA A 267 3.71 -18.89 7.80
C ALA A 267 2.48 -18.13 8.33
N LEU A 268 2.24 -18.13 9.64
CA LEU A 268 1.17 -17.34 10.26
C LEU A 268 1.42 -15.85 10.11
N GLY A 269 2.66 -15.39 10.27
CA GLY A 269 3.06 -14.01 10.03
C GLY A 269 2.80 -13.55 8.60
N LEU A 270 2.98 -14.43 7.61
CA LEU A 270 2.66 -14.15 6.21
C LEU A 270 1.15 -13.98 5.98
N VAL A 271 0.31 -14.81 6.61
CA VAL A 271 -1.15 -14.63 6.55
C VAL A 271 -1.57 -13.33 7.23
N LEU A 272 -1.03 -13.04 8.41
CA LEU A 272 -1.34 -11.83 9.15
C LEU A 272 -0.90 -10.56 8.40
N ILE A 273 0.28 -10.58 7.75
CA ILE A 273 0.75 -9.42 6.98
C ILE A 273 0.01 -9.24 5.67
N PHE A 274 -0.48 -10.32 5.06
CA PHE A 274 -1.37 -10.26 3.90
C PHE A 274 -2.66 -9.53 4.26
N VAL A 275 -3.34 -9.94 5.35
CA VAL A 275 -4.57 -9.28 5.83
C VAL A 275 -4.27 -7.85 6.31
N PHE A 276 -3.16 -7.63 6.99
CA PHE A 276 -2.71 -6.28 7.31
C PHE A 276 -2.57 -5.42 6.04
N GLY A 277 -1.96 -5.97 4.98
CA GLY A 277 -1.87 -5.32 3.67
C GLY A 277 -3.25 -4.95 3.12
N MET A 278 -4.21 -5.88 3.16
CA MET A 278 -5.59 -5.64 2.75
C MET A 278 -6.19 -4.41 3.43
N LEU A 279 -6.00 -4.28 4.74
CA LEU A 279 -6.61 -3.21 5.54
C LEU A 279 -5.82 -1.89 5.49
N ASN A 280 -4.52 -1.94 5.20
CA ASN A 280 -3.65 -0.78 5.39
C ASN A 280 -3.94 0.38 4.44
N PHE A 281 -4.07 0.13 3.14
CA PHE A 281 -4.20 1.19 2.14
C PHE A 281 -5.63 1.43 1.65
N THR A 282 -6.55 0.53 1.90
CA THR A 282 -7.93 0.62 1.41
C THR A 282 -8.64 1.92 1.81
N PRO A 283 -8.66 2.35 3.09
CA PRO A 283 -9.30 3.60 3.45
C PRO A 283 -8.65 4.82 2.79
N MET A 284 -7.33 4.80 2.57
CA MET A 284 -6.63 5.89 1.89
C MET A 284 -7.00 6.02 0.41
N THR A 285 -7.48 4.94 -0.21
CA THR A 285 -7.85 4.91 -1.63
C THR A 285 -9.33 5.21 -1.83
N ILE A 286 -10.20 4.71 -0.94
CA ILE A 286 -11.66 4.79 -1.11
C ILE A 286 -12.24 6.06 -0.51
N LEU A 287 -11.67 6.53 0.62
CA LEU A 287 -12.21 7.67 1.35
C LEU A 287 -12.12 9.01 0.59
N PRO A 288 -11.01 9.37 -0.09
CA PRO A 288 -10.93 10.65 -0.80
C PRO A 288 -12.04 10.84 -1.85
N PRO A 289 -12.30 9.90 -2.77
CA PRO A 289 -13.40 10.04 -3.72
C PRO A 289 -14.78 10.14 -3.06
N MET A 290 -15.00 9.47 -1.93
CA MET A 290 -16.22 9.58 -1.16
C MET A 290 -16.38 11.00 -0.57
N LEU A 291 -15.34 11.55 0.05
CA LEU A 291 -15.37 12.86 0.68
C LEU A 291 -15.55 13.99 -0.35
N GLU A 292 -14.90 13.87 -1.50
CA GLU A 292 -15.03 14.82 -2.61
C GLU A 292 -16.41 14.70 -3.27
N GLY A 293 -16.78 13.49 -3.70
CA GLY A 293 -17.98 13.26 -4.52
C GLY A 293 -19.30 13.37 -3.75
N ILE A 294 -19.34 12.97 -2.47
CA ILE A 294 -20.57 12.94 -1.66
C ILE A 294 -20.71 14.19 -0.80
N ALA A 295 -19.64 14.60 -0.11
CA ALA A 295 -19.68 15.72 0.82
C ALA A 295 -19.17 17.03 0.21
N GLY A 296 -18.53 17.00 -0.97
CA GLY A 296 -17.98 18.18 -1.63
C GLY A 296 -16.82 18.82 -0.86
N TYR A 297 -16.09 18.02 -0.06
CA TYR A 297 -14.97 18.55 0.72
C TYR A 297 -13.77 18.89 -0.18
N PRO A 298 -13.12 20.04 0.07
CA PRO A 298 -11.91 20.40 -0.64
C PRO A 298 -10.72 19.52 -0.23
N ASP A 299 -9.72 19.42 -1.10
CA ASP A 299 -8.51 18.60 -0.90
C ASP A 299 -7.80 18.87 0.43
N SER A 300 -7.83 20.11 0.93
CA SER A 300 -7.25 20.47 2.22
C SER A 300 -7.93 19.75 3.40
N VAL A 301 -9.25 19.62 3.37
CA VAL A 301 -10.02 18.89 4.39
C VAL A 301 -9.78 17.38 4.27
N ILE A 302 -9.76 16.85 3.05
CA ILE A 302 -9.43 15.45 2.77
C ILE A 302 -8.02 15.13 3.31
N GLY A 303 -7.06 16.02 3.05
CA GLY A 303 -5.71 15.90 3.58
C GLY A 303 -5.65 15.88 5.12
N TRP A 304 -6.46 16.69 5.80
CA TRP A 304 -6.58 16.68 7.26
C TRP A 304 -7.11 15.33 7.80
N VAL A 305 -8.14 14.80 7.17
CA VAL A 305 -8.72 13.49 7.56
C VAL A 305 -7.70 12.37 7.35
N LEU A 306 -7.00 12.35 6.23
CA LEU A 306 -5.92 11.37 5.99
C LEU A 306 -4.74 11.59 6.94
N GLY A 307 -4.47 12.83 7.33
CA GLY A 307 -3.48 13.19 8.35
C GLY A 307 -3.79 12.61 9.73
N ALA A 308 -5.07 12.54 10.11
CA ALA A 308 -5.51 11.91 11.36
C ALA A 308 -5.04 10.45 11.46
N ARG A 309 -5.14 9.69 10.35
CA ARG A 309 -4.60 8.33 10.26
C ARG A 309 -3.09 8.30 10.51
N GLY A 310 -2.36 9.22 9.89
CA GLY A 310 -0.91 9.35 10.12
C GLY A 310 -0.57 9.58 11.59
N LEU A 311 -1.28 10.49 12.26
CA LEU A 311 -1.13 10.78 13.69
C LEU A 311 -1.44 9.53 14.54
N GLY A 312 -2.57 8.86 14.28
CA GLY A 312 -2.91 7.61 14.96
C GLY A 312 -1.83 6.55 14.82
N THR A 313 -1.27 6.38 13.62
CA THR A 313 -0.19 5.41 13.38
C THR A 313 1.10 5.76 14.11
N MET A 314 1.46 7.05 14.18
CA MET A 314 2.60 7.51 14.97
C MET A 314 2.42 7.22 16.46
N VAL A 315 1.23 7.47 17.01
CA VAL A 315 0.88 7.12 18.39
C VAL A 315 1.00 5.61 18.60
N GLY A 316 0.46 4.80 17.67
CA GLY A 316 0.56 3.35 17.73
C GLY A 316 2.00 2.84 17.75
N PHE A 317 2.88 3.37 16.91
CA PHE A 317 4.31 3.04 16.95
C PHE A 317 4.98 3.52 18.23
N GLY A 318 4.64 4.71 18.72
CA GLY A 318 5.13 5.22 20.00
C GLY A 318 4.77 4.29 21.17
N LEU A 319 3.52 3.83 21.22
CA LEU A 319 3.06 2.86 22.21
C LEU A 319 3.82 1.52 22.07
N MET A 320 4.10 1.07 20.86
CA MET A 320 4.80 -0.20 20.62
C MET A 320 6.26 -0.19 21.06
N ILE A 321 6.91 0.96 21.23
CA ILE A 321 8.24 1.04 21.83
C ILE A 321 8.24 0.40 23.22
N TYR A 322 7.18 0.62 23.98
CA TYR A 322 7.01 0.06 25.33
C TYR A 322 6.22 -1.25 25.32
N ALA A 323 5.15 -1.32 24.54
CA ALA A 323 4.23 -2.47 24.49
C ALA A 323 4.84 -3.72 23.82
N SER A 324 5.92 -3.58 23.06
CA SER A 324 6.66 -4.72 22.49
C SER A 324 7.23 -5.69 23.53
N ARG A 325 7.22 -5.33 24.79
CA ARG A 325 7.61 -6.20 25.92
C ARG A 325 6.52 -7.20 26.33
N PHE A 326 5.27 -6.95 25.94
CA PHE A 326 4.15 -7.84 26.21
C PHE A 326 4.03 -8.94 25.15
N ASP A 327 3.13 -9.90 25.38
CA ASP A 327 2.83 -10.93 24.39
C ASP A 327 2.26 -10.29 23.11
N PRO A 328 2.87 -10.49 21.94
CA PRO A 328 2.45 -9.87 20.68
C PRO A 328 1.02 -10.21 20.27
N ARG A 329 0.45 -11.32 20.76
CA ARG A 329 -0.92 -11.73 20.45
C ARG A 329 -1.96 -10.69 20.88
N TRP A 330 -1.77 -10.11 22.07
CA TRP A 330 -2.69 -9.07 22.58
C TRP A 330 -2.66 -7.82 21.71
N MET A 331 -1.46 -7.41 21.28
CA MET A 331 -1.32 -6.22 20.43
C MET A 331 -1.87 -6.46 19.03
N ILE A 332 -1.66 -7.64 18.46
CA ILE A 332 -2.26 -8.03 17.17
C ILE A 332 -3.79 -8.06 17.29
N GLY A 333 -4.33 -8.67 18.35
CA GLY A 333 -5.77 -8.71 18.60
C GLY A 333 -6.38 -7.31 18.74
N LEU A 334 -5.78 -6.48 19.58
CA LEU A 334 -6.21 -5.10 19.76
C LEU A 334 -6.14 -4.29 18.44
N GLY A 335 -5.05 -4.44 17.70
CA GLY A 335 -4.88 -3.74 16.43
C GLY A 335 -5.96 -4.12 15.40
N PHE A 336 -6.28 -5.41 15.23
CA PHE A 336 -7.36 -5.83 14.34
C PHE A 336 -8.75 -5.41 14.85
N LEU A 337 -8.98 -5.40 16.16
CA LEU A 337 -10.22 -4.87 16.73
C LEU A 337 -10.39 -3.38 16.45
N LEU A 338 -9.32 -2.59 16.56
CA LEU A 338 -9.37 -1.16 16.21
C LEU A 338 -9.61 -0.95 14.71
N GLN A 339 -9.05 -1.80 13.84
CA GLN A 339 -9.37 -1.77 12.41
C GLN A 339 -10.86 -2.07 12.17
N ALA A 340 -11.38 -3.11 12.83
CA ALA A 340 -12.78 -3.48 12.71
C ALA A 340 -13.71 -2.38 13.22
N LEU A 341 -13.39 -1.77 14.36
CA LEU A 341 -14.17 -0.66 14.92
C LEU A 341 -14.15 0.55 13.98
N ALA A 342 -12.98 0.94 13.47
CA ALA A 342 -12.87 2.04 12.53
C ALA A 342 -13.70 1.81 11.25
N GLY A 343 -13.63 0.59 10.68
CA GLY A 343 -14.45 0.22 9.52
C GLY A 343 -15.94 0.22 9.84
N TRP A 344 -16.30 -0.26 11.01
CA TRP A 344 -17.69 -0.24 11.49
C TRP A 344 -18.22 1.19 11.63
N GLU A 345 -17.48 2.09 12.28
CA GLU A 345 -17.88 3.50 12.42
C GLU A 345 -18.04 4.17 11.05
N LEU A 346 -17.11 3.95 10.12
CA LEU A 346 -17.23 4.46 8.75
C LEU A 346 -18.41 3.87 8.00
N SER A 347 -18.84 2.63 8.29
CA SER A 347 -20.00 2.00 7.68
C SER A 347 -21.36 2.52 8.20
N GLN A 348 -21.34 3.30 9.29
CA GLN A 348 -22.54 3.89 9.89
C GLN A 348 -22.76 5.36 9.51
N LEU A 349 -21.91 5.92 8.65
CA LEU A 349 -22.03 7.31 8.22
C LEU A 349 -23.35 7.53 7.45
N ASP A 350 -23.95 8.69 7.63
CA ASP A 350 -25.06 9.17 6.82
C ASP A 350 -24.60 10.23 5.80
N PRO A 351 -25.38 10.56 4.77
CA PRO A 351 -24.97 11.55 3.76
C PRO A 351 -24.74 12.97 4.29
N GLY A 352 -25.12 13.24 5.52
CA GLY A 352 -24.89 14.52 6.22
C GLY A 352 -23.70 14.53 7.16
N PHE A 353 -22.83 13.51 7.09
CA PHE A 353 -21.67 13.38 7.98
C PHE A 353 -20.76 14.62 7.97
N GLY A 354 -20.25 14.95 9.15
CA GLY A 354 -19.25 16.01 9.34
C GLY A 354 -17.82 15.50 9.28
N VAL A 355 -16.86 16.43 9.22
CA VAL A 355 -15.42 16.09 9.22
C VAL A 355 -15.03 15.26 10.44
N HIS A 356 -15.62 15.54 11.60
CA HIS A 356 -15.32 14.81 12.85
C HIS A 356 -15.75 13.34 12.80
N ASP A 357 -16.84 13.03 12.11
CA ASP A 357 -17.38 11.67 12.00
C ASP A 357 -16.46 10.75 11.21
N VAL A 358 -15.58 11.33 10.39
CA VAL A 358 -14.57 10.60 9.60
C VAL A 358 -13.17 10.70 10.24
N PHE A 359 -12.87 11.81 10.90
CA PHE A 359 -11.55 12.07 11.50
C PHE A 359 -11.19 11.02 12.57
N TRP A 360 -12.11 10.75 13.49
CA TRP A 360 -11.86 9.82 14.60
C TRP A 360 -11.73 8.36 14.15
N PRO A 361 -12.60 7.81 13.29
CA PRO A 361 -12.40 6.48 12.72
C PRO A 361 -11.06 6.35 11.99
N MET A 362 -10.63 7.38 11.26
CA MET A 362 -9.34 7.38 10.60
C MET A 362 -8.17 7.41 11.58
N ALA A 363 -8.27 8.15 12.67
CA ALA A 363 -7.27 8.14 13.74
C ALA A 363 -7.18 6.76 14.41
N LEU A 364 -8.34 6.12 14.69
CA LEU A 364 -8.41 4.75 15.23
C LEU A 364 -7.81 3.73 14.27
N GLN A 365 -8.12 3.85 12.98
CA GLN A 365 -7.58 3.00 11.93
C GLN A 365 -6.04 3.11 11.90
N GLY A 366 -5.53 4.34 11.95
CA GLY A 366 -4.10 4.59 12.04
C GLY A 366 -3.46 3.98 13.29
N LEU A 367 -4.06 4.15 14.46
CA LEU A 367 -3.60 3.55 15.71
C LEU A 367 -3.51 2.03 15.58
N GLY A 368 -4.54 1.39 15.01
CA GLY A 368 -4.54 -0.04 14.71
C GLY A 368 -3.38 -0.45 13.79
N VAL A 369 -3.08 0.31 12.74
CA VAL A 369 -1.93 0.06 11.85
C VAL A 369 -0.61 0.06 12.63
N GLY A 370 -0.39 1.06 13.49
CA GLY A 370 0.82 1.15 14.31
C GLY A 370 0.97 -0.01 15.29
N LEU A 371 -0.13 -0.46 15.89
CA LEU A 371 -0.14 -1.59 16.82
C LEU A 371 0.02 -2.94 16.12
N LEU A 372 -0.35 -3.09 14.85
CA LEU A 372 -0.27 -4.35 14.10
C LEU A 372 1.11 -4.62 13.51
N TRP A 373 1.71 -3.63 12.86
CA TRP A 373 2.93 -3.82 12.08
C TRP A 373 4.07 -4.44 12.89
N VAL A 374 4.32 -3.90 14.08
CA VAL A 374 5.45 -4.31 14.92
C VAL A 374 5.33 -5.75 15.41
N PRO A 375 4.23 -6.15 16.08
CA PRO A 375 4.13 -7.50 16.62
C PRO A 375 3.97 -8.56 15.52
N ILE A 376 3.34 -8.27 14.39
CA ILE A 376 3.31 -9.19 13.24
C ILE A 376 4.73 -9.44 12.74
N THR A 377 5.54 -8.37 12.59
CA THR A 377 6.96 -8.47 12.21
C THR A 377 7.75 -9.30 13.23
N MET A 378 7.57 -9.04 14.54
CA MET A 378 8.25 -9.79 15.59
C MET A 378 7.90 -11.29 15.55
N VAL A 379 6.64 -11.63 15.34
CA VAL A 379 6.19 -13.02 15.22
C VAL A 379 6.77 -13.68 13.98
N ALA A 380 6.65 -13.03 12.81
CA ALA A 380 7.12 -13.56 11.54
C ALA A 380 8.62 -13.88 11.56
N PHE A 381 9.43 -12.96 12.09
CA PHE A 381 10.89 -13.11 12.07
C PHE A 381 11.50 -13.67 13.36
N SER A 382 10.66 -14.19 14.28
CA SER A 382 11.11 -14.69 15.59
C SER A 382 12.17 -15.79 15.51
N ARG A 383 12.19 -16.59 14.43
CA ARG A 383 13.08 -17.74 14.24
C ARG A 383 13.96 -17.67 12.99
N LEU A 384 13.84 -16.60 12.20
CA LEU A 384 14.66 -16.43 11.00
C LEU A 384 15.97 -15.72 11.32
N GLU A 385 17.07 -16.19 10.72
CA GLU A 385 18.41 -15.65 10.89
C GLU A 385 19.21 -15.67 9.58
N GLY A 386 20.26 -14.86 9.52
CA GLY A 386 21.23 -14.88 8.41
C GLY A 386 20.61 -14.52 7.06
N GLU A 387 20.94 -15.32 6.05
CA GLU A 387 20.51 -15.12 4.66
C GLU A 387 18.98 -15.29 4.49
N ARG A 388 18.37 -16.16 5.30
CA ARG A 388 16.91 -16.38 5.29
C ARG A 388 16.12 -15.15 5.73
N LEU A 389 16.73 -14.22 6.46
CA LEU A 389 16.07 -12.99 6.88
C LEU A 389 15.77 -12.07 5.69
N ALA A 390 16.72 -11.92 4.76
CA ALA A 390 16.52 -11.09 3.56
C ALA A 390 15.48 -11.68 2.61
N GLU A 391 15.49 -13.00 2.41
CA GLU A 391 14.48 -13.70 1.62
C GLU A 391 13.10 -13.63 2.30
N GLY A 392 13.05 -13.89 3.61
CA GLY A 392 11.82 -13.79 4.39
C GLY A 392 11.21 -12.40 4.37
N THR A 393 12.00 -11.32 4.47
CA THR A 393 11.49 -9.94 4.36
C THR A 393 10.96 -9.64 2.97
N ALA A 394 11.57 -10.16 1.91
CA ALA A 394 11.09 -9.99 0.54
C ALA A 394 9.70 -10.64 0.35
N VAL A 395 9.54 -11.90 0.78
CA VAL A 395 8.25 -12.62 0.73
C VAL A 395 7.19 -11.92 1.59
N TYR A 396 7.57 -11.48 2.77
CA TYR A 396 6.69 -10.75 3.70
C TYR A 396 6.13 -9.46 3.08
N HIS A 397 6.97 -8.63 2.48
CA HIS A 397 6.54 -7.41 1.82
C HIS A 397 5.81 -7.67 0.50
N MET A 398 6.18 -8.71 -0.23
CA MET A 398 5.45 -9.15 -1.42
C MET A 398 3.99 -9.49 -1.06
N LEU A 399 3.76 -10.33 -0.06
CA LEU A 399 2.40 -10.71 0.37
C LEU A 399 1.62 -9.51 0.93
N ARG A 400 2.26 -8.63 1.68
CA ARG A 400 1.62 -7.38 2.10
C ARG A 400 1.13 -6.56 0.91
N ASN A 401 1.94 -6.40 -0.12
CA ASN A 401 1.59 -5.61 -1.30
C ASN A 401 0.47 -6.28 -2.10
N ILE A 402 0.52 -7.61 -2.28
CA ILE A 402 -0.56 -8.38 -2.91
C ILE A 402 -1.87 -8.19 -2.13
N GLY A 403 -1.83 -8.31 -0.80
CA GLY A 403 -3.00 -8.08 0.05
C GLY A 403 -3.60 -6.70 -0.16
N SER A 404 -2.77 -5.64 -0.22
CA SER A 404 -3.23 -4.28 -0.49
C SER A 404 -3.93 -4.18 -1.85
N SER A 405 -3.32 -4.68 -2.92
CA SER A 405 -3.89 -4.62 -4.27
C SER A 405 -5.21 -5.39 -4.37
N VAL A 406 -5.27 -6.58 -3.77
CA VAL A 406 -6.49 -7.41 -3.76
C VAL A 406 -7.65 -6.67 -3.08
N HIS A 407 -7.42 -6.13 -1.88
CA HIS A 407 -8.51 -5.51 -1.13
C HIS A 407 -8.94 -4.16 -1.72
N ILE A 408 -8.00 -3.36 -2.21
CA ILE A 408 -8.33 -2.10 -2.91
C ILE A 408 -9.21 -2.41 -4.12
N SER A 409 -8.82 -3.39 -4.93
CA SER A 409 -9.58 -3.79 -6.11
C SER A 409 -10.97 -4.33 -5.74
N LEU A 410 -11.07 -5.25 -4.77
CA LEU A 410 -12.35 -5.77 -4.28
C LEU A 410 -13.25 -4.67 -3.72
N SER A 411 -12.70 -3.74 -2.97
CA SER A 411 -13.44 -2.62 -2.40
C SER A 411 -13.95 -1.67 -3.47
N THR A 412 -13.14 -1.38 -4.50
CA THR A 412 -13.58 -0.56 -5.65
C THR A 412 -14.73 -1.23 -6.42
N VAL A 413 -14.59 -2.53 -6.70
CA VAL A 413 -15.69 -3.33 -7.32
C VAL A 413 -16.95 -3.27 -6.47
N LEU A 414 -16.80 -3.46 -5.16
CA LEU A 414 -17.96 -3.44 -4.25
C LEU A 414 -18.65 -2.09 -4.27
N VAL A 415 -17.88 -0.98 -4.20
CA VAL A 415 -18.44 0.37 -4.29
C VAL A 415 -19.20 0.56 -5.59
N VAL A 416 -18.63 0.22 -6.76
CA VAL A 416 -19.27 0.41 -8.07
C VAL A 416 -20.50 -0.47 -8.21
N HIS A 417 -20.39 -1.76 -7.87
CA HIS A 417 -21.49 -2.72 -8.01
C HIS A 417 -22.67 -2.40 -7.08
N MET A 418 -22.40 -2.10 -5.81
CA MET A 418 -23.44 -1.74 -4.85
C MET A 418 -24.07 -0.39 -5.18
N THR A 419 -23.29 0.57 -5.70
CA THR A 419 -23.83 1.83 -6.24
C THR A 419 -24.83 1.57 -7.38
N GLN A 420 -24.49 0.70 -8.33
CA GLN A 420 -25.37 0.36 -9.45
C GLN A 420 -26.65 -0.36 -8.98
N MET A 421 -26.51 -1.33 -8.08
CA MET A 421 -27.66 -2.04 -7.50
C MET A 421 -28.58 -1.07 -6.75
N SER A 422 -28.03 -0.28 -5.83
CA SER A 422 -28.81 0.68 -5.03
C SER A 422 -29.45 1.76 -5.90
N HIS A 423 -28.77 2.21 -6.95
CA HIS A 423 -29.36 3.12 -7.92
C HIS A 423 -30.59 2.48 -8.64
N GLY A 424 -30.45 1.19 -9.01
CA GLY A 424 -31.56 0.43 -9.60
C GLY A 424 -32.76 0.22 -8.65
N GLU A 425 -32.51 0.10 -7.35
CA GLU A 425 -33.56 -0.03 -6.32
C GLU A 425 -34.21 1.30 -5.93
N LEU A 426 -33.43 2.38 -5.89
CA LEU A 426 -33.91 3.71 -5.50
C LEU A 426 -34.68 4.41 -6.64
N SER A 427 -34.22 4.27 -7.89
CA SER A 427 -34.78 4.97 -9.04
C SER A 427 -36.29 4.71 -9.29
N PRO A 428 -36.82 3.47 -9.13
CA PRO A 428 -38.26 3.21 -9.30
C PRO A 428 -39.14 3.93 -8.28
N ASN A 429 -38.60 4.31 -7.12
CA ASN A 429 -39.33 5.05 -6.10
C ASN A 429 -39.52 6.53 -6.47
N VAL A 430 -38.80 7.03 -7.46
CA VAL A 430 -38.94 8.38 -8.00
C VAL A 430 -40.05 8.34 -9.08
N SER A 431 -41.29 8.30 -8.66
CA SER A 431 -42.44 8.26 -9.56
C SER A 431 -43.55 9.18 -9.07
N ARG A 432 -44.39 9.62 -10.01
CA ARG A 432 -45.57 10.45 -9.70
C ARG A 432 -46.60 9.74 -8.81
N TYR A 433 -46.48 8.44 -8.66
CA TYR A 433 -47.36 7.60 -7.83
C TYR A 433 -46.81 7.43 -6.39
N ASN A 434 -45.62 7.93 -6.12
CA ASN A 434 -45.05 7.88 -4.76
C ASN A 434 -45.70 9.00 -3.91
N GLU A 435 -46.51 8.61 -2.92
CA GLU A 435 -47.22 9.53 -2.04
C GLU A 435 -46.27 10.46 -1.28
N SER A 436 -45.09 9.98 -0.91
CA SER A 436 -44.06 10.79 -0.21
C SER A 436 -43.59 11.99 -1.03
N LEU A 437 -43.50 11.86 -2.36
CA LEU A 437 -43.13 12.94 -3.27
C LEU A 437 -44.29 13.91 -3.56
N SER A 438 -45.51 13.54 -3.20
CA SER A 438 -46.70 14.38 -3.34
C SER A 438 -46.93 15.33 -2.16
N LEU A 439 -46.17 15.17 -1.06
CA LEU A 439 -46.28 16.01 0.14
C LEU A 439 -45.91 17.46 -0.16
N PRO A 440 -46.69 18.46 0.35
CA PRO A 440 -46.50 19.87 -0.03
C PRO A 440 -45.11 20.43 0.21
N TRP A 441 -44.43 19.98 1.27
CA TRP A 441 -43.09 20.41 1.61
C TRP A 441 -41.99 19.73 0.77
N VAL A 442 -42.30 18.63 0.11
CA VAL A 442 -41.41 17.94 -0.86
C VAL A 442 -41.66 18.46 -2.27
N ARG A 443 -42.92 18.63 -2.65
CA ARG A 443 -43.35 19.02 -4.00
C ARG A 443 -42.87 20.43 -4.41
N GLY A 444 -42.66 21.32 -3.44
CA GLY A 444 -42.20 22.69 -3.74
C GLY A 444 -40.77 22.75 -4.29
N PRO A 445 -39.80 22.10 -3.62
CA PRO A 445 -38.40 22.04 -4.09
C PRO A 445 -38.16 20.98 -5.17
N LEU A 446 -38.99 19.93 -5.27
CA LEU A 446 -38.79 18.73 -6.10
C LEU A 446 -40.00 18.42 -6.97
N ASP A 447 -40.29 19.30 -7.95
CA ASP A 447 -41.38 19.08 -8.90
C ASP A 447 -40.95 18.13 -10.02
N LEU A 448 -41.62 16.97 -10.11
CA LEU A 448 -41.42 15.98 -11.18
C LEU A 448 -41.82 16.46 -12.56
N GLY A 449 -42.47 17.62 -12.67
CA GLY A 449 -42.83 18.29 -13.93
C GLY A 449 -41.72 19.20 -14.48
N ASP A 450 -40.77 19.57 -13.66
CA ASP A 450 -39.68 20.48 -14.03
C ASP A 450 -38.38 19.71 -14.30
N GLN A 451 -37.69 20.06 -15.39
CA GLN A 451 -36.46 19.38 -15.80
C GLN A 451 -35.31 19.61 -14.82
N GLN A 452 -35.22 20.80 -14.17
CA GLN A 452 -34.17 21.08 -13.17
C GLN A 452 -34.41 20.27 -11.90
N SER A 453 -35.66 20.18 -11.46
CA SER A 453 -36.02 19.34 -10.29
C SER A 453 -35.75 17.86 -10.53
N LEU A 454 -36.05 17.36 -11.73
CA LEU A 454 -35.72 15.97 -12.10
C LEU A 454 -34.20 15.72 -12.08
N ALA A 455 -33.40 16.65 -12.59
CA ALA A 455 -31.93 16.53 -12.54
C ALA A 455 -31.42 16.53 -11.10
N ALA A 456 -32.00 17.36 -10.23
CA ALA A 456 -31.65 17.41 -8.80
C ALA A 456 -31.99 16.10 -8.08
N ILE A 457 -33.18 15.53 -8.38
CA ILE A 457 -33.61 14.22 -7.83
C ILE A 457 -32.64 13.11 -8.30
N GLN A 458 -32.33 13.08 -9.59
CA GLN A 458 -31.37 12.07 -10.12
C GLN A 458 -30.00 12.18 -9.49
N ALA A 459 -29.51 13.40 -9.30
CA ALA A 459 -28.24 13.64 -8.62
C ALA A 459 -28.28 13.15 -7.16
N GLU A 460 -29.39 13.39 -6.45
CA GLU A 460 -29.56 12.90 -5.06
C GLU A 460 -29.66 11.38 -4.99
N VAL A 461 -30.41 10.74 -5.90
CA VAL A 461 -30.45 9.26 -5.97
C VAL A 461 -29.09 8.68 -6.25
N ALA A 462 -28.33 9.27 -7.17
CA ALA A 462 -26.96 8.83 -7.46
C ALA A 462 -26.05 9.02 -6.25
N ARG A 463 -26.18 10.14 -5.53
CA ARG A 463 -25.42 10.44 -4.30
C ARG A 463 -25.71 9.42 -3.20
N GLN A 464 -27.00 9.12 -2.96
CA GLN A 464 -27.43 8.12 -1.97
C GLN A 464 -26.97 6.70 -2.35
N ALA A 465 -27.13 6.32 -3.61
CA ALA A 465 -26.67 5.03 -4.11
C ALA A 465 -25.14 4.87 -3.96
N SER A 466 -24.36 5.92 -4.27
CA SER A 466 -22.92 5.93 -4.07
C SER A 466 -22.56 5.81 -2.60
N MET A 467 -23.27 6.51 -1.72
CA MET A 467 -23.05 6.42 -0.26
C MET A 467 -23.19 4.98 0.21
N ILE A 468 -24.27 4.29 -0.16
CA ILE A 468 -24.50 2.88 0.19
C ILE A 468 -23.31 2.02 -0.27
N GLY A 469 -22.84 2.20 -1.50
CA GLY A 469 -21.68 1.46 -2.01
C GLY A 469 -20.41 1.65 -1.16
N TYR A 470 -20.15 2.87 -0.70
CA TYR A 470 -19.02 3.13 0.20
C TYR A 470 -19.21 2.51 1.58
N LEU A 471 -20.41 2.61 2.16
CA LEU A 471 -20.73 2.02 3.47
C LEU A 471 -20.56 0.50 3.46
N ASP A 472 -21.02 -0.19 2.40
CA ASP A 472 -20.83 -1.63 2.23
C ASP A 472 -19.36 -2.02 2.10
N SER A 473 -18.56 -1.18 1.44
CA SER A 473 -17.11 -1.39 1.36
C SER A 473 -16.43 -1.25 2.74
N PHE A 474 -16.84 -0.29 3.57
CA PHE A 474 -16.32 -0.16 4.94
C PHE A 474 -16.82 -1.28 5.86
N TRP A 475 -18.02 -1.77 5.65
CA TRP A 475 -18.52 -2.96 6.34
C TRP A 475 -17.68 -4.19 5.99
N ALA A 476 -17.40 -4.43 4.70
CA ALA A 476 -16.52 -5.51 4.25
C ALA A 476 -15.09 -5.39 4.82
N PHE A 477 -14.56 -4.17 4.92
CA PHE A 477 -13.30 -3.87 5.59
C PHE A 477 -13.33 -4.30 7.07
N SER A 478 -14.39 -3.93 7.81
CA SER A 478 -14.58 -4.33 9.20
C SER A 478 -14.67 -5.86 9.36
N ALA A 479 -15.46 -6.52 8.50
CA ALA A 479 -15.59 -7.98 8.50
C ALA A 479 -14.24 -8.67 8.23
N THR A 480 -13.44 -8.17 7.28
CA THR A 480 -12.11 -8.69 6.98
C THR A 480 -11.19 -8.62 8.20
N ALA A 481 -11.25 -7.53 8.97
CA ALA A 481 -10.47 -7.39 10.19
C ALA A 481 -10.90 -8.38 11.29
N LEU A 482 -12.17 -8.71 11.39
CA LEU A 482 -12.70 -9.64 12.40
C LEU A 482 -12.39 -11.10 12.06
N VAL A 483 -12.48 -11.48 10.79
CA VAL A 483 -12.26 -12.87 10.33
C VAL A 483 -10.86 -13.39 10.66
N VAL A 484 -9.87 -12.50 10.79
CA VAL A 484 -8.49 -12.90 11.08
C VAL A 484 -8.22 -13.14 12.57
N LEU A 485 -9.08 -12.64 13.48
CA LEU A 485 -8.86 -12.73 14.93
C LEU A 485 -8.62 -14.16 15.45
N PRO A 486 -9.37 -15.21 15.02
CA PRO A 486 -9.12 -16.57 15.48
C PRO A 486 -7.71 -17.09 15.14
N LEU A 487 -7.09 -16.62 14.05
CA LEU A 487 -5.75 -17.05 13.66
C LEU A 487 -4.67 -16.63 14.66
N ILE A 488 -4.93 -15.61 15.46
CA ILE A 488 -4.01 -15.11 16.50
C ILE A 488 -3.76 -16.18 17.56
N LEU A 489 -4.75 -17.03 17.85
CA LEU A 489 -4.65 -18.13 18.81
C LEU A 489 -3.64 -19.19 18.36
N LEU A 490 -3.36 -19.27 17.05
CA LEU A 490 -2.41 -20.21 16.48
C LEU A 490 -0.95 -19.76 16.63
N VAL A 491 -0.69 -18.51 16.94
CA VAL A 491 0.66 -17.97 17.12
C VAL A 491 1.31 -18.61 18.34
N ARG A 492 2.51 -19.15 18.19
CA ARG A 492 3.31 -19.71 19.29
C ARG A 492 4.36 -18.69 19.73
N TRP A 493 4.12 -18.08 20.88
CA TRP A 493 5.08 -17.18 21.50
C TRP A 493 5.60 -17.77 22.79
N LYS A 494 6.91 -18.04 22.83
CA LYS A 494 7.63 -18.36 24.08
C LYS A 494 8.59 -17.19 24.30
N ARG A 495 8.56 -16.61 25.49
CA ARG A 495 9.55 -15.63 25.94
C ARG A 495 10.92 -16.26 26.02
#